data_855fbe6b16aa1a3ff9aa5f1d59686c09
#
_entry.id   855fbe6b16aa1a3ff9aa5f1d59686c09
#
_cell.length_a   1.000
_cell.length_b   1.000
_cell.length_c   1.000
_cell.angle_alpha   90.00
_cell.angle_beta   90.00
_cell.angle_gamma   90.00
#
_symmetry.space_group_name_H-M   'P 1'
#
loop_
_entity.id
_entity.type
_entity.pdbx_description
1 polymer ?
#
loop_
_entity_poly.entity_id
_entity_poly.type
_entity_poly.pdbx_seq_one_letter_code
_entity_poly.pdbx_strand_id
1 'polypeptide(L)'
;MKLVKLIANLGYGSRKQVTLMFRDGRITDAAGEVLYADDAVPHDQVRVDGEPLDPPHGLLLMLHKPTGYTCSTKDPGRVVYDLLPPRYRLRDPVLSTVGRLDRDTSGLLLMTDDGALLHRITSPKAQLPKVYEAVLASDLRGDEAEVFGSGTLMLESEKTPLAPAGIEALGPRRARVTLVEGRYHQIRRMFA
;
A
#
# COMPACT_ATOMS: atom_id res chain seq x y z
N MET A 1 -15.12 -15.64 15.68
CA MET A 1 -14.85 -16.26 14.33
C MET A 1 -14.14 -17.57 14.59
N LYS A 2 -14.47 -18.67 13.88
CA LYS A 2 -13.76 -19.96 14.07
C LYS A 2 -12.29 -19.83 13.69
N LEU A 3 -11.37 -20.45 14.45
CA LEU A 3 -9.92 -20.37 14.24
C LEU A 3 -9.51 -20.78 12.83
N VAL A 4 -10.10 -21.83 12.25
CA VAL A 4 -9.85 -22.25 10.86
C VAL A 4 -10.07 -21.10 9.86
N LYS A 5 -11.16 -20.33 10.03
CA LYS A 5 -11.45 -19.20 9.15
C LYS A 5 -10.48 -18.05 9.39
N LEU A 6 -10.15 -17.76 10.64
CA LEU A 6 -9.19 -16.72 11.01
C LEU A 6 -7.83 -16.97 10.34
N ILE A 7 -7.26 -18.15 10.57
CA ILE A 7 -5.93 -18.53 10.09
C ILE A 7 -5.89 -18.59 8.55
N ALA A 8 -6.95 -19.13 7.92
CA ALA A 8 -7.05 -19.14 6.47
C ALA A 8 -7.12 -17.73 5.87
N ASN A 9 -7.90 -16.83 6.48
CA ASN A 9 -8.02 -15.45 6.03
C ASN A 9 -6.72 -14.65 6.20
N LEU A 10 -5.85 -15.03 7.12
CA LEU A 10 -4.53 -14.44 7.27
C LEU A 10 -3.52 -14.95 6.21
N GLY A 11 -3.93 -15.90 5.37
CA GLY A 11 -3.11 -16.37 4.25
C GLY A 11 -2.22 -17.59 4.56
N TYR A 12 -2.42 -18.25 5.71
CA TYR A 12 -1.64 -19.45 6.04
C TYR A 12 -1.98 -20.69 5.20
N GLY A 13 -3.08 -20.63 4.46
CA GLY A 13 -3.51 -21.67 3.54
C GLY A 13 -5.02 -21.67 3.32
N SER A 14 -5.51 -22.55 2.44
CA SER A 14 -6.94 -22.80 2.32
C SER A 14 -7.51 -23.38 3.61
N ARG A 15 -8.82 -23.25 3.84
CA ARG A 15 -9.48 -23.85 5.02
C ARG A 15 -9.15 -25.33 5.20
N LYS A 16 -9.07 -26.09 4.09
CA LYS A 16 -8.69 -27.52 4.10
C LYS A 16 -7.25 -27.70 4.62
N GLN A 17 -6.31 -26.90 4.15
CA GLN A 17 -4.92 -26.94 4.61
C GLN A 17 -4.80 -26.56 6.09
N VAL A 18 -5.50 -25.51 6.53
CA VAL A 18 -5.52 -25.12 7.95
C VAL A 18 -6.14 -26.20 8.83
N THR A 19 -7.19 -26.89 8.36
CA THR A 19 -7.74 -28.04 9.10
C THR A 19 -6.71 -29.18 9.26
N LEU A 20 -5.87 -29.41 8.25
CA LEU A 20 -4.76 -30.36 8.37
C LEU A 20 -3.71 -29.88 9.39
N MET A 21 -3.40 -28.58 9.42
CA MET A 21 -2.45 -28.03 10.41
C MET A 21 -2.93 -28.25 11.86
N PHE A 22 -4.23 -28.12 12.14
CA PHE A 22 -4.80 -28.48 13.44
C PHE A 22 -4.60 -29.97 13.76
N ARG A 23 -4.93 -30.84 12.82
CA ARG A 23 -4.76 -32.31 12.98
C ARG A 23 -3.31 -32.68 13.25
N ASP A 24 -2.36 -31.99 12.61
CA ASP A 24 -0.92 -32.25 12.69
C ASP A 24 -0.27 -31.54 13.91
N GLY A 25 -1.08 -30.92 14.82
CA GLY A 25 -0.60 -30.27 16.05
C GLY A 25 0.26 -29.02 15.83
N ARG A 26 0.19 -28.42 14.64
CA ARG A 26 0.99 -27.24 14.28
C ARG A 26 0.44 -25.93 14.82
N ILE A 27 -0.80 -25.94 15.33
CA ILE A 27 -1.46 -24.77 15.88
C ILE A 27 -1.56 -24.95 17.38
N THR A 28 -0.92 -24.03 18.12
CA THR A 28 -0.78 -24.06 19.56
C THR A 28 -1.20 -22.72 20.16
N ASP A 29 -1.37 -22.69 21.46
CA ASP A 29 -1.41 -21.45 22.22
C ASP A 29 -0.01 -20.90 22.55
N ALA A 30 0.06 -19.81 23.30
CA ALA A 30 1.30 -19.19 23.73
C ALA A 30 2.11 -20.04 24.73
N ALA A 31 1.48 -21.01 25.40
CA ALA A 31 2.13 -21.96 26.29
C ALA A 31 2.66 -23.21 25.56
N GLY A 32 2.32 -23.35 24.26
CA GLY A 32 2.67 -24.50 23.45
C GLY A 32 1.66 -25.65 23.49
N GLU A 33 0.51 -25.46 24.12
CA GLU A 33 -0.57 -26.44 24.17
C GLU A 33 -1.29 -26.47 22.82
N VAL A 34 -1.57 -27.68 22.32
CA VAL A 34 -2.24 -27.88 21.02
C VAL A 34 -3.67 -27.34 21.08
N LEU A 35 -4.00 -26.49 20.11
CA LEU A 35 -5.34 -25.96 19.91
C LEU A 35 -6.15 -26.80 18.94
N TYR A 36 -7.47 -26.79 19.12
CA TYR A 36 -8.45 -27.42 18.24
C TYR A 36 -9.26 -26.38 17.47
N ALA A 37 -9.86 -26.80 16.36
CA ALA A 37 -10.55 -25.90 15.42
C ALA A 37 -11.73 -25.12 16.05
N ASP A 38 -12.34 -25.65 17.08
CA ASP A 38 -13.49 -25.07 17.77
C ASP A 38 -13.10 -24.31 19.06
N ASP A 39 -11.82 -24.25 19.42
CA ASP A 39 -11.34 -23.51 20.57
C ASP A 39 -11.59 -22.01 20.41
N ALA A 40 -11.92 -21.34 21.53
CA ALA A 40 -12.15 -19.92 21.60
C ALA A 40 -10.93 -19.23 22.26
N VAL A 41 -9.90 -18.97 21.46
CA VAL A 41 -8.65 -18.38 21.94
C VAL A 41 -8.47 -17.00 21.30
N PRO A 42 -8.02 -15.97 22.05
CA PRO A 42 -7.67 -14.67 21.50
C PRO A 42 -6.58 -14.77 20.42
N HIS A 43 -6.64 -13.91 19.43
CA HIS A 43 -5.70 -13.89 18.29
C HIS A 43 -4.23 -13.88 18.72
N ASP A 44 -3.88 -13.08 19.72
CA ASP A 44 -2.51 -12.88 20.22
C ASP A 44 -1.96 -14.11 20.97
N GLN A 45 -2.83 -15.03 21.38
CA GLN A 45 -2.45 -16.29 22.02
C GLN A 45 -2.22 -17.42 21.03
N VAL A 46 -2.64 -17.29 19.77
CA VAL A 46 -2.51 -18.35 18.76
C VAL A 46 -1.12 -18.33 18.14
N ARG A 47 -0.54 -19.51 17.97
CA ARG A 47 0.74 -19.75 17.28
C ARG A 47 0.54 -20.73 16.14
N VAL A 48 1.30 -20.53 15.07
CA VAL A 48 1.42 -21.48 13.97
C VAL A 48 2.89 -21.85 13.84
N ASP A 49 3.21 -23.13 13.99
CA ASP A 49 4.61 -23.62 14.03
C ASP A 49 5.47 -22.91 15.09
N GLY A 50 4.86 -22.55 16.22
CA GLY A 50 5.50 -21.84 17.32
C GLY A 50 5.56 -20.31 17.18
N GLU A 51 5.26 -19.76 15.99
CA GLU A 51 5.31 -18.32 15.71
C GLU A 51 3.95 -17.64 15.91
N PRO A 52 3.91 -16.40 16.42
CA PRO A 52 2.68 -15.63 16.52
C PRO A 52 1.99 -15.47 15.17
N LEU A 53 0.65 -15.39 15.17
CA LEU A 53 -0.09 -15.04 13.97
C LEU A 53 0.32 -13.65 13.45
N ASP A 54 0.28 -13.49 12.12
CA ASP A 54 0.32 -12.17 11.50
C ASP A 54 -0.81 -11.27 12.03
N PRO A 55 -0.66 -9.94 11.98
CA PRO A 55 -1.68 -9.01 12.46
C PRO A 55 -3.08 -9.33 11.92
N PRO A 56 -4.14 -9.15 12.72
CA PRO A 56 -5.50 -9.44 12.33
C PRO A 56 -5.99 -8.53 11.18
N HIS A 57 -7.22 -8.75 10.71
CA HIS A 57 -7.89 -7.86 9.79
C HIS A 57 -7.96 -6.41 10.35
N GLY A 58 -7.84 -5.43 9.47
CA GLY A 58 -7.64 -4.02 9.81
C GLY A 58 -6.16 -3.64 9.80
N LEU A 59 -5.31 -4.50 9.24
CA LEU A 59 -3.88 -4.22 9.09
C LEU A 59 -3.63 -2.95 8.27
N LEU A 60 -2.75 -2.10 8.78
CA LEU A 60 -2.15 -1.00 8.04
C LEU A 60 -0.63 -1.18 8.04
N LEU A 61 -0.07 -1.40 6.86
CA LEU A 61 1.37 -1.47 6.64
C LEU A 61 1.89 -0.16 6.09
N MET A 62 3.06 0.23 6.56
CA MET A 62 3.86 1.32 5.99
C MET A 62 5.11 0.71 5.34
N LEU A 63 5.23 0.90 4.03
CA LEU A 63 6.35 0.41 3.24
C LEU A 63 7.11 1.60 2.65
N HIS A 64 8.43 1.65 2.82
CA HIS A 64 9.28 2.48 1.98
C HIS A 64 9.50 1.74 0.66
N LYS A 65 8.67 2.03 -0.35
CA LYS A 65 8.75 1.37 -1.66
C LYS A 65 10.08 1.73 -2.35
N PRO A 66 10.91 0.76 -2.72
CA PRO A 66 12.07 1.02 -3.56
C PRO A 66 11.65 1.22 -5.03
N THR A 67 12.55 1.74 -5.85
CA THR A 67 12.37 1.77 -7.30
C THR A 67 12.38 0.35 -7.89
N GLY A 68 11.84 0.20 -9.11
CA GLY A 68 11.82 -1.07 -9.83
C GLY A 68 10.62 -1.98 -9.53
N TYR A 69 9.74 -1.60 -8.60
CA TYR A 69 8.54 -2.37 -8.23
C TYR A 69 7.27 -1.64 -8.61
N THR A 70 6.31 -2.35 -9.20
CA THR A 70 5.00 -1.82 -9.61
C THR A 70 3.96 -2.02 -8.50
N CYS A 71 3.10 -1.01 -8.28
CA CYS A 71 1.94 -1.11 -7.41
C CYS A 71 0.77 -1.80 -8.14
N SER A 72 0.91 -3.09 -8.42
CA SER A 72 -0.09 -3.92 -9.12
C SER A 72 -0.07 -5.33 -8.53
N THR A 73 -1.19 -6.02 -8.63
CA THR A 73 -1.32 -7.45 -8.25
C THR A 73 -1.06 -8.40 -9.43
N LYS A 74 -1.08 -7.88 -10.67
CA LYS A 74 -1.07 -8.69 -11.91
C LYS A 74 -0.02 -8.27 -12.94
N ASP A 75 0.95 -7.46 -12.55
CA ASP A 75 2.04 -7.08 -13.45
C ASP A 75 3.00 -8.27 -13.63
N PRO A 76 3.49 -8.56 -14.85
CA PRO A 76 4.45 -9.64 -15.08
C PRO A 76 5.85 -9.35 -14.52
N GLY A 77 6.14 -8.09 -14.16
CA GLY A 77 7.39 -7.67 -13.53
C GLY A 77 7.37 -7.80 -12.02
N ARG A 78 8.35 -7.16 -11.37
CA ARG A 78 8.40 -7.09 -9.91
C ARG A 78 7.27 -6.21 -9.37
N VAL A 79 6.54 -6.72 -8.38
CA VAL A 79 5.45 -6.01 -7.72
C VAL A 79 5.75 -5.78 -6.24
N VAL A 80 5.14 -4.77 -5.65
CA VAL A 80 5.36 -4.42 -4.22
C VAL A 80 5.07 -5.58 -3.26
N TYR A 81 4.21 -6.51 -3.67
CA TYR A 81 3.92 -7.72 -2.89
C TYR A 81 5.10 -8.69 -2.80
N ASP A 82 6.10 -8.60 -3.69
CA ASP A 82 7.33 -9.41 -3.62
C ASP A 82 8.23 -9.00 -2.45
N LEU A 83 7.99 -7.82 -1.89
CA LEU A 83 8.69 -7.29 -0.73
C LEU A 83 8.10 -7.78 0.60
N LEU A 84 6.97 -8.49 0.55
CA LEU A 84 6.24 -9.00 1.71
C LEU A 84 6.34 -10.52 1.78
N PRO A 85 6.14 -11.12 2.96
CA PRO A 85 6.00 -12.56 3.07
C PRO A 85 4.92 -13.09 2.11
N PRO A 86 5.14 -14.23 1.42
CA PRO A 86 4.22 -14.72 0.37
C PRO A 86 2.75 -14.84 0.82
N ARG A 87 2.51 -15.19 2.10
CA ARG A 87 1.16 -15.35 2.65
C ARG A 87 0.35 -14.05 2.67
N TYR A 88 0.99 -12.86 2.65
CA TYR A 88 0.28 -11.58 2.59
C TYR A 88 -0.50 -11.40 1.29
N ARG A 89 -0.11 -12.09 0.20
CA ARG A 89 -0.88 -12.13 -1.05
C ARG A 89 -2.15 -12.97 -0.97
N LEU A 90 -2.21 -13.87 0.03
CA LEU A 90 -3.30 -14.83 0.21
C LEU A 90 -4.32 -14.38 1.27
N ARG A 91 -4.14 -13.18 1.82
CA ARG A 91 -5.07 -12.64 2.83
C ARG A 91 -6.46 -12.40 2.22
N ASP A 92 -7.48 -12.61 3.04
CA ASP A 92 -8.87 -12.32 2.74
C ASP A 92 -9.49 -11.54 3.94
N PRO A 93 -9.81 -10.24 3.79
CA PRO A 93 -9.72 -9.41 2.57
C PRO A 93 -8.31 -9.19 2.04
N VAL A 94 -8.23 -8.92 0.73
CA VAL A 94 -6.96 -8.70 0.02
C VAL A 94 -6.25 -7.46 0.55
N LEU A 95 -4.97 -7.61 0.86
CA LEU A 95 -4.09 -6.47 1.16
C LEU A 95 -3.92 -5.61 -0.10
N SER A 96 -4.32 -4.36 -0.04
CA SER A 96 -4.33 -3.43 -1.16
C SER A 96 -3.44 -2.23 -0.91
N THR A 97 -2.82 -1.69 -1.96
CA THR A 97 -2.04 -0.44 -1.85
C THR A 97 -2.96 0.77 -1.72
N VAL A 98 -2.63 1.68 -0.81
CA VAL A 98 -3.33 2.95 -0.62
C VAL A 98 -2.77 3.97 -1.60
N GLY A 99 -3.37 4.04 -2.77
CA GLY A 99 -2.82 4.75 -3.92
C GLY A 99 -1.70 3.95 -4.60
N ARG A 100 -0.97 4.63 -5.47
CA ARG A 100 0.11 4.02 -6.24
C ARG A 100 1.28 4.99 -6.38
N LEU A 101 2.48 4.44 -6.37
CA LEU A 101 3.69 5.09 -6.83
C LEU A 101 4.13 4.42 -8.14
N ASP A 102 4.69 5.20 -9.04
CA ASP A 102 5.26 4.69 -10.28
C ASP A 102 6.40 3.71 -10.00
N ARG A 103 6.73 2.87 -10.98
CA ARG A 103 7.79 1.86 -10.85
C ARG A 103 9.13 2.49 -10.42
N ASP A 104 9.45 3.65 -10.97
CA ASP A 104 10.72 4.35 -10.73
C ASP A 104 10.62 5.40 -9.61
N THR A 105 9.50 5.47 -8.91
CA THR A 105 9.30 6.32 -7.74
C THR A 105 9.52 5.51 -6.48
N SER A 106 10.34 6.02 -5.57
CA SER A 106 10.51 5.47 -4.22
C SER A 106 9.76 6.32 -3.19
N GLY A 107 9.51 5.75 -2.02
CA GLY A 107 8.94 6.49 -0.90
C GLY A 107 7.78 5.79 -0.19
N LEU A 108 6.99 6.57 0.55
CA LEU A 108 5.92 6.07 1.39
C LEU A 108 4.80 5.42 0.56
N LEU A 109 4.58 4.15 0.81
CA LEU A 109 3.43 3.40 0.32
C LEU A 109 2.71 2.75 1.51
N LEU A 110 1.46 3.11 1.71
CA LEU A 110 0.60 2.43 2.67
C LEU A 110 -0.10 1.25 1.99
N MET A 111 -0.31 0.17 2.75
CA MET A 111 -1.09 -0.99 2.31
C MET A 111 -2.05 -1.40 3.43
N THR A 112 -3.27 -1.77 3.08
CA THR A 112 -4.29 -2.18 4.06
C THR A 112 -5.23 -3.25 3.51
N ASP A 113 -5.75 -4.10 4.38
CA ASP A 113 -6.85 -5.01 4.11
C ASP A 113 -8.22 -4.45 4.61
N ASP A 114 -8.24 -3.22 5.15
CA ASP A 114 -9.45 -2.47 5.47
C ASP A 114 -9.92 -1.66 4.25
N GLY A 115 -10.92 -2.18 3.54
CA GLY A 115 -11.49 -1.53 2.37
C GLY A 115 -12.17 -0.18 2.67
N ALA A 116 -12.71 0.02 3.87
CA ALA A 116 -13.32 1.29 4.27
C ALA A 116 -12.24 2.37 4.47
N LEU A 117 -11.15 2.01 5.16
CA LEU A 117 -9.99 2.88 5.31
C LEU A 117 -9.38 3.23 3.94
N LEU A 118 -9.16 2.19 3.10
CA LEU A 118 -8.65 2.38 1.73
C LEU A 118 -9.48 3.40 0.95
N HIS A 119 -10.80 3.20 0.89
CA HIS A 119 -11.70 4.11 0.18
C HIS A 119 -11.67 5.52 0.76
N ARG A 120 -11.66 5.68 2.08
CA ARG A 120 -11.61 6.99 2.75
C ARG A 120 -10.34 7.77 2.40
N ILE A 121 -9.19 7.10 2.28
CA ILE A 121 -7.91 7.75 1.96
C ILE A 121 -7.79 8.02 0.45
N THR A 122 -8.21 7.07 -0.41
CA THR A 122 -7.99 7.16 -1.85
C THR A 122 -9.07 7.93 -2.61
N SER A 123 -10.21 8.21 -1.96
CA SER A 123 -11.30 8.96 -2.58
C SER A 123 -10.84 10.34 -3.04
N PRO A 124 -11.12 10.74 -4.29
CA PRO A 124 -10.82 12.09 -4.77
C PRO A 124 -11.45 13.20 -3.91
N LYS A 125 -12.59 12.90 -3.26
CA LYS A 125 -13.27 13.84 -2.35
C LYS A 125 -12.51 14.09 -1.06
N ALA A 126 -11.61 13.19 -0.67
CA ALA A 126 -10.82 13.34 0.56
C ALA A 126 -9.76 14.44 0.44
N GLN A 127 -9.35 14.78 -0.79
CA GLN A 127 -8.34 15.82 -1.09
C GLN A 127 -7.09 15.74 -0.20
N LEU A 128 -6.70 14.55 0.21
CA LEU A 128 -5.53 14.34 1.06
C LEU A 128 -4.26 14.74 0.32
N PRO A 129 -3.47 15.66 0.90
CA PRO A 129 -2.24 16.10 0.26
C PRO A 129 -1.22 14.97 0.18
N LYS A 130 -0.54 14.89 -0.95
CA LYS A 130 0.58 13.99 -1.21
C LYS A 130 1.80 14.85 -1.52
N VAL A 131 2.86 14.65 -0.76
CA VAL A 131 4.08 15.43 -0.88
C VAL A 131 5.16 14.58 -1.53
N TYR A 132 5.79 15.12 -2.56
CA TYR A 132 6.84 14.47 -3.32
C TYR A 132 8.08 15.37 -3.39
N GLU A 133 9.25 14.77 -3.40
CA GLU A 133 10.47 15.42 -3.85
C GLU A 133 10.78 15.00 -5.28
N ALA A 134 10.96 15.97 -6.16
CA ALA A 134 11.36 15.78 -7.55
C ALA A 134 12.80 16.21 -7.75
N VAL A 135 13.60 15.35 -8.36
CA VAL A 135 14.93 15.68 -8.89
C VAL A 135 14.80 15.88 -10.39
N LEU A 136 15.21 17.04 -10.88
CA LEU A 136 14.97 17.51 -12.24
C LEU A 136 16.21 17.36 -13.10
N ALA A 137 16.01 17.15 -14.40
CA ALA A 137 17.09 17.12 -15.39
C ALA A 137 17.66 18.51 -15.67
N SER A 138 16.81 19.55 -15.58
CA SER A 138 17.15 20.95 -15.82
C SER A 138 16.84 21.81 -14.60
N ASP A 139 17.39 23.00 -14.55
CA ASP A 139 17.10 23.95 -13.49
C ASP A 139 15.63 24.41 -13.56
N LEU A 140 15.06 24.75 -12.41
CA LEU A 140 13.73 25.40 -12.31
C LEU A 140 13.75 26.71 -13.09
N ARG A 141 12.65 27.01 -13.78
CA ARG A 141 12.49 28.25 -14.56
C ARG A 141 12.20 29.47 -13.67
N GLY A 142 11.57 29.20 -12.49
CA GLY A 142 11.16 30.23 -11.53
C GLY A 142 9.69 30.62 -11.60
N ASP A 143 8.95 30.13 -12.60
CA ASP A 143 7.51 30.38 -12.80
C ASP A 143 6.62 29.21 -12.39
N GLU A 144 7.21 28.08 -11.96
CA GLU A 144 6.47 26.86 -11.67
C GLU A 144 5.41 27.07 -10.54
N ALA A 145 5.71 27.94 -9.57
CA ALA A 145 4.78 28.22 -8.49
C ALA A 145 3.48 28.88 -8.99
N GLU A 146 3.60 29.81 -9.94
CA GLU A 146 2.47 30.45 -10.58
C GLU A 146 1.71 29.46 -11.48
N VAL A 147 2.45 28.74 -12.35
CA VAL A 147 1.88 27.78 -13.31
C VAL A 147 1.14 26.65 -12.58
N PHE A 148 1.78 26.01 -11.59
CA PHE A 148 1.19 24.86 -10.89
C PHE A 148 0.08 25.28 -9.92
N GLY A 149 0.19 26.48 -9.35
CA GLY A 149 -0.81 27.04 -8.44
C GLY A 149 -2.06 27.60 -9.15
N SER A 150 -1.97 27.85 -10.46
CA SER A 150 -3.06 28.46 -11.22
C SER A 150 -4.33 27.64 -11.30
N GLY A 151 -4.23 26.31 -11.26
CA GLY A 151 -5.35 25.39 -11.53
C GLY A 151 -5.79 25.38 -13.01
N THR A 152 -4.99 25.95 -13.90
CA THR A 152 -5.27 26.01 -15.36
C THR A 152 -4.33 25.14 -16.17
N LEU A 153 -3.32 24.54 -15.56
CA LEU A 153 -2.35 23.72 -16.25
C LEU A 153 -3.02 22.49 -16.88
N MET A 154 -2.93 22.40 -18.19
CA MET A 154 -3.40 21.27 -18.97
C MET A 154 -2.22 20.37 -19.34
N LEU A 155 -2.30 19.11 -18.97
CA LEU A 155 -1.36 18.10 -19.44
C LEU A 155 -1.85 17.50 -20.76
N GLU A 156 -0.92 17.11 -21.61
CA GLU A 156 -1.23 16.40 -22.84
C GLU A 156 -2.14 15.18 -22.57
N SER A 157 -3.12 14.97 -23.41
CA SER A 157 -4.13 13.89 -23.31
C SER A 157 -5.11 13.99 -22.13
N GLU A 158 -5.04 15.02 -21.29
CA GLU A 158 -6.05 15.28 -20.27
C GLU A 158 -7.22 16.10 -20.83
N LYS A 159 -8.41 15.87 -20.27
CA LYS A 159 -9.65 16.60 -20.68
C LYS A 159 -9.97 17.78 -19.80
N THR A 160 -9.33 17.87 -18.65
CA THR A 160 -9.55 18.92 -17.65
C THR A 160 -8.21 19.40 -17.10
N PRO A 161 -8.08 20.66 -16.70
CA PRO A 161 -6.88 21.16 -16.07
C PRO A 161 -6.57 20.40 -14.76
N LEU A 162 -5.34 20.48 -14.33
CA LEU A 162 -4.91 19.97 -13.02
C LEU A 162 -5.52 20.82 -11.90
N ALA A 163 -5.78 20.18 -10.76
CA ALA A 163 -6.01 20.92 -9.53
C ALA A 163 -4.77 21.76 -9.17
N PRO A 164 -4.94 22.92 -8.52
CA PRO A 164 -3.82 23.71 -8.02
C PRO A 164 -2.86 22.86 -7.18
N ALA A 165 -1.56 22.98 -7.46
CA ALA A 165 -0.50 22.26 -6.77
C ALA A 165 0.48 23.25 -6.13
N GLY A 166 0.95 22.92 -4.92
CA GLY A 166 2.01 23.67 -4.27
C GLY A 166 3.39 23.20 -4.74
N ILE A 167 4.33 24.13 -4.89
CA ILE A 167 5.74 23.82 -5.14
C ILE A 167 6.64 24.66 -4.22
N GLU A 168 7.70 24.05 -3.73
CA GLU A 168 8.77 24.70 -2.97
C GLU A 168 10.10 24.29 -3.63
N ALA A 169 10.88 25.28 -4.07
CA ALA A 169 12.24 25.03 -4.60
C ALA A 169 13.18 24.65 -3.44
N LEU A 170 13.78 23.48 -3.51
CA LEU A 170 14.78 22.99 -2.55
C LEU A 170 16.22 23.19 -3.08
N GLY A 171 16.34 23.66 -4.30
CA GLY A 171 17.58 23.94 -5.02
C GLY A 171 17.30 24.09 -6.52
N PRO A 172 18.31 24.38 -7.34
CA PRO A 172 18.11 24.65 -8.77
C PRO A 172 17.39 23.49 -9.51
N ARG A 173 17.71 22.25 -9.14
CA ARG A 173 17.17 21.01 -9.76
C ARG A 173 16.42 20.13 -8.77
N ARG A 174 15.87 20.70 -7.72
CA ARG A 174 15.16 19.94 -6.69
C ARG A 174 13.97 20.74 -6.19
N ALA A 175 12.81 20.11 -6.21
CA ALA A 175 11.56 20.72 -5.77
C ALA A 175 10.77 19.78 -4.89
N ARG A 176 10.03 20.36 -3.94
CA ARG A 176 8.97 19.68 -3.20
C ARG A 176 7.63 20.07 -3.81
N VAL A 177 6.84 19.08 -4.23
CA VAL A 177 5.52 19.28 -4.85
C VAL A 177 4.44 18.67 -3.97
N THR A 178 3.39 19.46 -3.71
CA THR A 178 2.22 19.02 -2.96
C THR A 178 1.01 18.94 -3.87
N LEU A 179 0.44 17.74 -4.01
CA LEU A 179 -0.73 17.45 -4.82
C LEU A 179 -1.89 16.99 -3.96
N VAL A 180 -3.13 17.39 -4.31
CA VAL A 180 -4.39 16.86 -3.72
C VAL A 180 -5.09 15.85 -4.61
N GLU A 181 -4.60 15.66 -5.82
CA GLU A 181 -5.06 14.65 -6.80
C GLU A 181 -3.94 13.68 -7.17
N GLY A 182 -4.16 12.79 -8.13
CA GLY A 182 -3.14 11.88 -8.63
C GLY A 182 -3.52 11.36 -10.00
N ARG A 183 -2.99 11.98 -11.07
CA ARG A 183 -3.13 11.50 -12.45
C ARG A 183 -1.92 10.66 -12.85
N TYR A 184 -2.06 9.97 -13.96
CA TYR A 184 -0.99 9.14 -14.50
C TYR A 184 0.30 9.94 -14.71
N HIS A 185 1.37 9.54 -14.04
CA HIS A 185 2.70 10.18 -14.08
C HIS A 185 2.66 11.70 -13.87
N GLN A 186 1.75 12.20 -13.03
CA GLN A 186 1.42 13.63 -12.95
C GLN A 186 2.65 14.51 -12.74
N ILE A 187 3.46 14.25 -11.72
CA ILE A 187 4.66 15.07 -11.42
C ILE A 187 5.63 15.09 -12.59
N ARG A 188 5.90 13.94 -13.22
CA ARG A 188 6.81 13.85 -14.37
C ARG A 188 6.32 14.69 -15.53
N ARG A 189 5.01 14.66 -15.79
CA ARG A 189 4.39 15.42 -16.89
C ARG A 189 4.28 16.91 -16.60
N MET A 190 4.25 17.31 -15.33
CA MET A 190 4.24 18.72 -14.92
C MET A 190 5.59 19.40 -15.17
N PHE A 191 6.69 18.64 -15.11
CA PHE A 191 8.05 19.14 -15.34
C PHE A 191 8.62 18.79 -16.74
N ALA A 192 7.84 18.24 -17.65
CA ALA A 192 8.26 17.84 -18.98
C ALA A 192 8.37 19.02 -19.97
#